data_3b8eb99103a7eb7c4e12c83e460e64a1
#
_entry.id   3b8eb99103a7eb7c4e12c83e460e64a1
#
_cell.length_a   1.000
_cell.length_b   1.000
_cell.length_c   1.000
_cell.angle_alpha   90.00
_cell.angle_beta   90.00
_cell.angle_gamma   90.00
#
_symmetry.space_group_name_H-M   'P 1'
#
loop_
_entity.id
_entity.type
_entity.pdbx_description
1 polymer ?
#
loop_
_entity_poly.entity_id
_entity_poly.type
_entity_poly.pdbx_seq_one_letter_code
_entity_poly.pdbx_strand_id
1 'polypeptide(L)'
;MIDTAGLRIMRAISEQGSFTAAAHSLGYTQPAISQMVRRLEGRIGTPLVERQGRTVRLTQAGQVLARHAVTVLSLLDTCLLYTSDAAD
;
A
#
# COMPACT_ATOMS: atom_id res chain seq x y z
N MET A 1 9.56 7.94 -7.69
CA MET A 1 9.44 7.93 -6.22
C MET A 1 8.07 7.38 -5.82
N ILE A 2 8.01 6.62 -4.75
CA ILE A 2 6.76 6.04 -4.25
C ILE A 2 6.03 7.11 -3.43
N ASP A 3 4.76 7.33 -3.72
CA ASP A 3 3.94 8.26 -2.94
C ASP A 3 3.23 7.54 -1.78
N THR A 4 2.58 8.31 -0.92
CA THR A 4 1.90 7.74 0.24
C THR A 4 0.71 6.87 -0.15
N ALA A 5 0.08 7.13 -1.29
CA ALA A 5 -1.01 6.29 -1.78
C ALA A 5 -0.51 4.88 -2.09
N GLY A 6 0.65 4.76 -2.75
CA GLY A 6 1.26 3.46 -3.02
C GLY A 6 1.59 2.69 -1.74
N LEU A 7 2.11 3.38 -0.74
CA LEU A 7 2.42 2.77 0.55
C LEU A 7 1.15 2.30 1.26
N ARG A 8 0.08 3.09 1.23
CA ARG A 8 -1.19 2.70 1.86
C ARG A 8 -1.79 1.47 1.19
N ILE A 9 -1.67 1.39 -0.13
CA ILE A 9 -2.15 0.24 -0.89
C ILE A 9 -1.38 -1.03 -0.50
N MET A 10 -0.06 -0.95 -0.45
CA MET A 10 0.74 -2.12 -0.07
C MET A 10 0.45 -2.58 1.35
N ARG A 11 0.27 -1.64 2.28
CA ARG A 11 -0.11 -1.98 3.64
C ARG A 11 -1.47 -2.68 3.69
N ALA A 12 -2.45 -2.16 2.96
CA ALA A 12 -3.80 -2.73 2.95
C ALA A 12 -3.81 -4.14 2.33
N ILE A 13 -3.07 -4.36 1.25
CA ILE A 13 -2.97 -5.68 0.63
C ILE A 13 -2.31 -6.67 1.61
N SER A 14 -1.28 -6.24 2.30
CA SER A 14 -0.60 -7.06 3.31
C SER A 14 -1.54 -7.47 4.44
N GLU A 15 -2.35 -6.53 4.91
CA GLU A 15 -3.27 -6.78 6.02
C GLU A 15 -4.48 -7.61 5.61
N GLN A 16 -5.02 -7.35 4.42
CA GLN A 16 -6.28 -7.96 3.97
C GLN A 16 -6.10 -9.24 3.17
N GLY A 17 -4.98 -9.40 2.50
CA GLY A 17 -4.69 -10.58 1.69
C GLY A 17 -5.50 -10.67 0.41
N SER A 18 -6.17 -9.59 0.00
CA SER A 18 -7.00 -9.59 -1.20
C SER A 18 -7.12 -8.17 -1.75
N PHE A 19 -7.16 -8.05 -3.08
CA PHE A 19 -7.36 -6.76 -3.74
C PHE A 19 -8.75 -6.19 -3.43
N THR A 20 -9.77 -7.04 -3.41
CA THR A 20 -11.15 -6.61 -3.15
C THR A 20 -11.28 -6.03 -1.74
N ALA A 21 -10.75 -6.73 -0.74
CA ALA A 21 -10.80 -6.27 0.64
C ALA A 21 -9.97 -5.01 0.85
N ALA A 22 -8.79 -4.94 0.23
CA ALA A 22 -7.95 -3.75 0.31
C ALA A 22 -8.63 -2.54 -0.33
N ALA A 23 -9.25 -2.73 -1.50
CA ALA A 23 -10.00 -1.67 -2.18
C ALA A 23 -11.13 -1.16 -1.30
N HIS A 24 -11.90 -2.08 -0.70
CA HIS A 24 -13.01 -1.71 0.17
C HIS A 24 -12.52 -0.88 1.37
N SER A 25 -11.43 -1.30 2.00
CA SER A 25 -10.93 -0.60 3.18
C SER A 25 -10.38 0.79 2.86
N LEU A 26 -9.92 1.02 1.63
CA LEU A 26 -9.35 2.30 1.22
C LEU A 26 -10.34 3.18 0.44
N GLY A 27 -11.53 2.67 0.14
CA GLY A 27 -12.52 3.41 -0.62
C GLY A 27 -12.25 3.45 -2.12
N TYR A 28 -11.52 2.48 -2.65
CA TYR A 28 -11.25 2.34 -4.09
C TYR A 28 -12.04 1.17 -4.65
N THR A 29 -12.15 1.12 -5.99
CA THR A 29 -12.63 -0.07 -6.68
C THR A 29 -11.47 -1.05 -6.85
N GLN A 30 -11.81 -2.34 -7.03
CA GLN A 30 -10.78 -3.36 -7.25
C GLN A 30 -9.95 -3.08 -8.51
N PRO A 31 -10.55 -2.71 -9.67
CA PRO A 31 -9.75 -2.35 -10.84
C PRO A 31 -8.81 -1.17 -10.60
N ALA A 32 -9.23 -0.18 -9.81
CA ALA A 32 -8.38 0.96 -9.49
C ALA A 32 -7.15 0.52 -8.68
N ILE A 33 -7.33 -0.32 -7.66
CA ILE A 33 -6.23 -0.88 -6.87
C ILE A 33 -5.28 -1.66 -7.78
N SER A 34 -5.82 -2.48 -8.65
CA SER A 34 -5.03 -3.30 -9.57
C SER A 34 -4.13 -2.44 -10.46
N GLN A 35 -4.69 -1.35 -11.00
CA GLN A 35 -3.92 -0.41 -11.82
C GLN A 35 -2.85 0.32 -11.02
N MET A 36 -3.18 0.73 -9.80
CA MET A 36 -2.22 1.46 -8.96
C MET A 36 -1.04 0.55 -8.58
N VAL A 37 -1.30 -0.72 -8.32
CA VAL A 37 -0.24 -1.69 -8.05
C VAL A 37 0.66 -1.88 -9.28
N ARG A 38 0.07 -1.97 -10.47
CA ARG A 38 0.84 -2.10 -11.71
C ARG A 38 1.74 -0.89 -11.95
N ARG A 39 1.24 0.32 -11.68
CA ARG A 39 2.06 1.52 -11.81
C ARG A 39 3.23 1.51 -10.84
N LEU A 40 2.95 1.08 -9.61
CA LEU A 40 3.99 0.99 -8.58
C LEU A 40 5.05 -0.02 -8.98
N GLU A 41 4.63 -1.19 -9.47
CA GLU A 41 5.54 -2.21 -9.99
C GLU A 41 6.39 -1.68 -11.14
N GLY A 42 5.77 -0.90 -12.05
CA GLY A 42 6.49 -0.29 -13.14
C GLY A 42 7.54 0.72 -12.70
N ARG A 43 7.25 1.49 -11.66
CA ARG A 43 8.21 2.47 -11.12
C ARG A 43 9.37 1.80 -10.40
N ILE A 44 9.10 0.72 -9.67
CA ILE A 44 10.12 0.00 -8.92
C ILE A 44 10.91 -0.93 -9.82
N GLY A 45 10.25 -1.46 -10.85
CA GLY A 45 10.88 -2.37 -11.80
C GLY A 45 10.87 -3.82 -11.36
N THR A 46 10.00 -4.18 -10.41
CA THR A 46 9.90 -5.55 -9.94
C THR A 46 8.45 -5.86 -9.53
N PRO A 47 8.00 -7.11 -9.69
CA PRO A 47 6.67 -7.49 -9.24
C PRO A 47 6.57 -7.42 -7.72
N LEU A 48 5.45 -6.90 -7.24
CA LEU A 48 5.16 -6.78 -5.81
C LEU A 48 4.11 -7.77 -5.35
N VAL A 49 3.29 -8.27 -6.28
CA VAL A 49 2.21 -9.20 -5.97
C VAL A 49 2.23 -10.36 -6.95
N GLU A 50 1.76 -11.51 -6.47
CA GLU A 50 1.48 -12.69 -7.28
C GLU A 50 0.00 -13.01 -7.12
N ARG A 51 -0.68 -13.19 -8.26
CA ARG A 51 -2.09 -13.55 -8.27
C ARG A 51 -2.22 -15.07 -8.34
N GLN A 52 -2.95 -15.65 -7.39
CA GLN A 52 -3.26 -17.07 -7.37
C GLN A 52 -4.78 -17.22 -7.24
N GLY A 53 -5.44 -17.33 -8.39
CA GLY A 53 -6.89 -17.39 -8.42
C GLY A 53 -7.49 -16.10 -7.87
N ARG A 54 -8.27 -16.20 -6.80
CA ARG A 54 -8.90 -15.04 -6.16
C ARG A 54 -8.06 -14.42 -5.06
N THR A 55 -6.97 -15.07 -4.68
CA THR A 55 -6.11 -14.56 -3.63
C THR A 55 -4.91 -13.84 -4.22
N VAL A 56 -4.32 -12.98 -3.40
CA VAL A 56 -3.13 -12.23 -3.75
C VAL A 56 -2.07 -12.52 -2.71
N ARG A 57 -0.87 -12.87 -3.16
CA ARG A 57 0.29 -13.03 -2.31
C ARG A 57 1.30 -11.95 -2.65
N LEU A 58 1.96 -11.43 -1.63
CA LEU A 58 3.06 -10.51 -1.85
C LEU A 58 4.31 -11.29 -2.26
N THR A 59 5.03 -10.78 -3.26
CA THR A 59 6.38 -11.27 -3.53
C THR A 59 7.29 -10.87 -2.37
N GLN A 60 8.51 -11.35 -2.36
CA GLN A 60 9.47 -10.94 -1.35
C GLN A 60 9.66 -9.42 -1.37
N ALA A 61 9.77 -8.83 -2.55
CA ALA A 61 9.86 -7.37 -2.70
C ALA A 61 8.62 -6.68 -2.13
N GLY A 62 7.44 -7.23 -2.40
CA GLY A 62 6.18 -6.70 -1.87
C GLY A 62 6.12 -6.78 -0.35
N GLN A 63 6.60 -7.86 0.24
CA GLN A 63 6.63 -8.02 1.70
C GLN A 63 7.56 -7.00 2.35
N VAL A 64 8.74 -6.78 1.78
CA VAL A 64 9.69 -5.79 2.29
C VAL A 64 9.08 -4.39 2.21
N LEU A 65 8.49 -4.05 1.06
CA LEU A 65 7.87 -2.75 0.89
C LEU A 65 6.71 -2.54 1.85
N ALA A 66 5.83 -3.53 2.01
CA ALA A 66 4.69 -3.43 2.92
C ALA A 66 5.13 -3.24 4.37
N ARG A 67 6.18 -3.95 4.78
CA ARG A 67 6.73 -3.82 6.14
C ARG A 67 7.24 -2.42 6.39
N HIS A 68 8.00 -1.86 5.47
CA HIS A 68 8.48 -0.49 5.59
C HIS A 68 7.36 0.53 5.45
N ALA A 69 6.32 0.23 4.65
CA ALA A 69 5.17 1.10 4.51
C ALA A 69 4.47 1.33 5.86
N VAL A 70 4.32 0.29 6.66
CA VAL A 70 3.73 0.42 8.00
C VAL A 70 4.53 1.41 8.84
N THR A 71 5.85 1.30 8.84
CA THR A 71 6.72 2.18 9.61
C THR A 71 6.65 3.63 9.11
N VAL A 72 6.76 3.79 7.79
CA VAL A 72 6.75 5.14 7.18
C VAL A 72 5.41 5.83 7.42
N LEU A 73 4.30 5.12 7.25
CA LEU A 73 2.97 5.71 7.45
C LEU A 73 2.74 6.06 8.91
N SER A 74 3.22 5.24 9.84
CA SER A 74 3.11 5.53 11.27
C SER A 74 3.90 6.79 11.63
N LEU A 75 5.10 6.95 11.09
CA LEU A 75 5.90 8.15 11.31
C LEU A 75 5.24 9.38 10.71
N LEU A 76 4.68 9.25 9.51
CA LEU A 76 3.98 10.34 8.85
C LEU A 76 2.77 10.78 9.67
N ASP A 77 1.96 9.84 10.15
CA ASP A 77 0.79 10.15 10.96
C ASP A 77 1.20 10.88 12.25
N THR A 78 2.30 10.46 12.88
CA THR A 78 2.83 11.11 14.07
C THR A 78 3.26 12.54 13.76
N CYS A 79 3.96 12.75 12.64
CA CYS A 79 4.40 14.07 12.22
C CYS A 79 3.21 15.01 11.97
N LEU A 80 2.17 14.50 11.31
CA LEU A 80 0.98 15.30 11.04
C LEU A 80 0.25 15.68 12.32
N LEU A 81 0.22 14.77 13.28
CA LEU A 81 -0.40 15.03 14.58
C LEU A 81 0.33 16.16 15.31
N TYR A 82 1.65 16.10 15.36
CA TYR A 82 2.45 17.15 15.98
C TYR A 82 2.33 18.47 15.25
N THR A 83 2.28 18.43 13.93
CA THR A 83 2.12 19.66 13.14
C THR A 83 0.78 20.32 13.43
N SER A 84 -0.29 19.52 13.56
CA SER A 84 -1.61 20.05 13.92
C SER A 84 -1.61 20.70 15.30
N ASP A 85 -0.98 20.07 16.27
CA ASP A 85 -0.87 20.62 17.63
C ASP A 85 -0.04 21.91 17.63
N ALA A 86 1.03 21.96 16.85
CA ALA A 86 1.90 23.13 16.76
C ALA A 86 1.22 24.31 16.06
N ALA A 87 0.24 24.01 15.16
CA ALA A 87 -0.48 25.06 14.44
C ALA A 87 -1.49 25.80 15.31
N ASP A 88 -1.90 25.21 16.39
CA ASP A 88 -2.83 25.82 17.35
C ASP A 88 -2.08 26.73 18.32
#